data_9f2ac87bcefafc60b7418de0794942cf
#
_entry.id   9f2ac87bcefafc60b7418de0794942cf
#
_cell.length_a   1.000
_cell.length_b   1.000
_cell.length_c   1.000
_cell.angle_alpha   90.00
_cell.angle_beta   90.00
_cell.angle_gamma   90.00
#
_symmetry.space_group_name_H-M   'P 1'
#
loop_
_entity.id
_entity.type
_entity.pdbx_description
1 polymer ?
#
loop_
_entity_poly.entity_id
_entity_poly.type
_entity_poly.pdbx_seq_one_letter_code
_entity_poly.pdbx_strand_id
1 'polypeptide(L)'
;MLRDDLKTEFDALLPGHATEAGTSRRTALKAALGVGYAATALPIVAQTAIKTSSEGLTTGEVTIDVNGFKMAAFRAAPAGKTNLPVVLVIQEIFGVHEYIADTARRFARAGYLAIAPELFQRQGDPASYNEMAKLL
;
A
#
# COMPACT_ATOMS: atom_id res chain seq x y z
N MET A 1 -22.25 -27.70 -22.24
CA MET A 1 -22.38 -28.21 -20.86
C MET A 1 -21.44 -27.53 -19.87
N LEU A 2 -20.17 -27.26 -20.16
CA LEU A 2 -19.22 -26.57 -19.27
C LEU A 2 -19.43 -25.05 -19.10
N ARG A 3 -20.18 -24.38 -19.98
CA ARG A 3 -20.42 -22.93 -19.96
C ARG A 3 -21.52 -22.48 -18.98
N ASP A 4 -22.51 -23.32 -18.76
CA ASP A 4 -23.66 -22.98 -17.89
C ASP A 4 -23.28 -23.10 -16.41
N ASP A 5 -22.42 -24.05 -16.06
CA ASP A 5 -21.94 -24.24 -14.70
C ASP A 5 -21.08 -23.06 -14.23
N LEU A 6 -20.23 -22.50 -15.10
CA LEU A 6 -19.37 -21.34 -14.79
C LEU A 6 -20.18 -20.05 -14.60
N LYS A 7 -21.27 -19.87 -15.38
CA LYS A 7 -22.15 -18.72 -15.25
C LYS A 7 -22.90 -18.75 -13.92
N THR A 8 -23.40 -19.91 -13.53
CA THR A 8 -24.09 -20.09 -12.25
C THR A 8 -23.18 -19.90 -11.06
N GLU A 9 -21.90 -20.31 -11.15
CA GLU A 9 -20.90 -20.06 -10.12
C GLU A 9 -20.51 -18.57 -10.03
N PHE A 10 -20.47 -17.87 -11.16
CA PHE A 10 -20.14 -16.45 -11.20
C PHE A 10 -21.29 -15.59 -10.66
N ASP A 11 -22.54 -15.89 -11.04
CA ASP A 11 -23.73 -15.18 -10.55
C ASP A 11 -23.92 -15.35 -9.03
N ALA A 12 -23.49 -16.48 -8.46
CA ALA A 12 -23.52 -16.72 -7.01
C ALA A 12 -22.52 -15.86 -6.21
N LEU A 13 -21.57 -15.20 -6.89
CA LEU A 13 -20.59 -14.30 -6.25
C LEU A 13 -21.05 -12.84 -6.24
N LEU A 14 -22.12 -12.50 -6.96
CA LEU A 14 -22.61 -11.13 -7.02
C LEU A 14 -23.51 -10.81 -5.81
N PRO A 15 -23.30 -9.68 -5.10
CA PRO A 15 -24.17 -9.28 -4.00
C PRO A 15 -25.59 -9.00 -4.52
N GLY A 16 -26.61 -9.73 -4.01
CA GLY A 16 -28.00 -9.51 -4.32
C GLY A 16 -28.69 -10.61 -5.14
N HIS A 17 -28.00 -11.63 -5.62
CA HIS A 17 -28.59 -12.81 -6.25
C HIS A 17 -28.71 -13.99 -5.27
N ALA A 18 -29.65 -13.90 -4.33
CA ALA A 18 -30.08 -15.05 -3.53
C ALA A 18 -31.12 -15.84 -4.33
N THR A 19 -30.71 -16.89 -5.03
CA THR A 19 -31.63 -17.93 -5.45
C THR A 19 -32.07 -18.73 -4.22
N GLU A 20 -33.38 -18.83 -4.01
CA GLU A 20 -34.01 -19.69 -2.99
C GLU A 20 -33.77 -21.20 -3.28
N ALA A 21 -32.53 -21.62 -3.19
CA ALA A 21 -32.16 -23.03 -3.18
C ALA A 21 -31.31 -23.26 -1.93
N GLY A 22 -31.76 -24.19 -1.10
CA GLY A 22 -31.21 -24.47 0.23
C GLY A 22 -29.71 -24.40 0.29
N THR A 23 -29.22 -23.67 1.30
CA THR A 23 -27.81 -23.36 1.52
C THR A 23 -26.97 -24.64 1.56
N SER A 24 -26.29 -24.94 0.46
CA SER A 24 -25.42 -26.11 0.42
C SER A 24 -24.28 -25.90 1.44
N ARG A 25 -23.78 -26.99 2.03
CA ARG A 25 -22.64 -26.94 2.96
C ARG A 25 -21.45 -26.17 2.37
N ARG A 26 -21.28 -26.27 1.04
CA ARG A 26 -20.22 -25.58 0.31
C ARG A 26 -20.44 -24.06 0.26
N THR A 27 -21.69 -23.61 0.09
CA THR A 27 -22.05 -22.19 0.10
C THR A 27 -21.92 -21.60 1.49
N ALA A 28 -22.33 -22.33 2.53
CA ALA A 28 -22.13 -21.92 3.92
C ALA A 28 -20.63 -21.83 4.28
N LEU A 29 -19.81 -22.76 3.79
CA LEU A 29 -18.36 -22.74 4.01
C LEU A 29 -17.69 -21.57 3.29
N LYS A 30 -18.08 -21.28 2.05
CA LYS A 30 -17.58 -20.13 1.27
C LYS A 30 -17.98 -18.80 1.95
N ALA A 31 -19.21 -18.68 2.44
CA ALA A 31 -19.69 -17.53 3.17
C ALA A 31 -18.93 -17.36 4.51
N ALA A 32 -18.74 -18.44 5.26
CA ALA A 32 -17.99 -18.41 6.52
C ALA A 32 -16.52 -18.05 6.32
N LEU A 33 -15.89 -18.53 5.25
CA LEU A 33 -14.52 -18.17 4.88
C LEU A 33 -14.43 -16.72 4.42
N GLY A 34 -15.40 -16.25 3.62
CA GLY A 34 -15.45 -14.87 3.15
C GLY A 34 -15.66 -13.85 4.28
N VAL A 35 -16.61 -14.11 5.16
CA VAL A 35 -16.87 -13.26 6.33
C VAL A 35 -15.72 -13.37 7.34
N GLY A 36 -15.17 -14.56 7.56
CA GLY A 36 -14.01 -14.77 8.43
C GLY A 36 -12.78 -14.02 7.92
N TYR A 37 -12.51 -14.06 6.63
CA TYR A 37 -11.40 -13.33 6.01
C TYR A 37 -11.60 -11.82 6.11
N ALA A 38 -12.78 -11.30 5.79
CA ALA A 38 -13.09 -9.87 5.89
C ALA A 38 -13.02 -9.36 7.34
N ALA A 39 -13.52 -10.15 8.30
CA ALA A 39 -13.49 -9.77 9.72
C ALA A 39 -12.07 -9.81 10.32
N THR A 40 -11.19 -10.68 9.80
CA THR A 40 -9.79 -10.77 10.26
C THR A 40 -8.85 -9.86 9.47
N ALA A 41 -9.20 -9.50 8.22
CA ALA A 41 -8.35 -8.65 7.39
C ALA A 41 -8.24 -7.21 7.90
N LEU A 42 -9.33 -6.64 8.46
CA LEU A 42 -9.32 -5.28 9.01
C LEU A 42 -8.31 -5.09 10.15
N PRO A 43 -8.28 -5.92 11.20
CA PRO A 43 -7.26 -5.80 12.23
C PRO A 43 -5.86 -6.21 11.73
N ILE A 44 -5.74 -7.12 10.75
CA ILE A 44 -4.48 -7.49 10.14
C ILE A 44 -3.86 -6.30 9.38
N VAL A 45 -4.64 -5.57 8.59
CA VAL A 45 -4.15 -4.37 7.89
C VAL A 45 -3.66 -3.31 8.88
N ALA A 46 -4.33 -3.16 10.04
CA ALA A 46 -3.91 -2.24 11.09
C ALA A 46 -2.70 -2.73 11.90
N GLN A 47 -2.54 -4.05 12.05
CA GLN A 47 -1.48 -4.66 12.89
C GLN A 47 -0.24 -5.11 12.10
N THR A 48 -0.35 -5.32 10.79
CA THR A 48 0.76 -5.74 9.94
C THR A 48 1.49 -4.58 9.28
N ALA A 49 1.14 -3.33 9.57
CA ALA A 49 1.99 -2.20 9.25
C ALA A 49 3.33 -2.38 9.97
N ILE A 50 4.32 -2.90 9.26
CA ILE A 50 5.68 -3.03 9.79
C ILE A 50 6.15 -1.61 10.05
N LYS A 51 6.48 -1.33 11.32
CA LYS A 51 7.07 -0.05 11.73
C LYS A 51 8.54 -0.29 12.05
N THR A 52 9.37 0.05 11.11
CA THR A 52 10.82 0.02 11.31
C THR A 52 11.23 1.18 12.19
N SER A 53 11.93 0.88 13.28
CA SER A 53 12.45 1.90 14.20
C SER A 53 13.41 2.85 13.48
N SER A 54 13.32 4.14 13.80
CA SER A 54 14.26 5.16 13.35
C SER A 54 15.52 5.28 14.22
N GLU A 55 15.63 4.44 15.27
CA GLU A 55 16.80 4.44 16.14
C GLU A 55 18.08 4.12 15.35
N GLY A 56 19.11 4.94 15.52
CA GLY A 56 20.35 4.84 14.76
C GLY A 56 20.26 5.32 13.31
N LEU A 57 19.13 5.91 12.91
CA LEU A 57 18.94 6.51 11.59
C LEU A 57 18.77 8.03 11.70
N THR A 58 19.17 8.73 10.65
CA THR A 58 18.72 10.10 10.36
C THR A 58 17.59 10.02 9.37
N THR A 59 16.38 10.41 9.78
CA THR A 59 15.18 10.38 8.94
C THR A 59 14.46 11.71 8.95
N GLY A 60 13.74 12.01 7.88
CA GLY A 60 12.91 13.20 7.80
C GLY A 60 12.61 13.63 6.38
N GLU A 61 11.81 14.67 6.28
CA GLU A 61 11.54 15.32 5.02
C GLU A 61 12.70 16.19 4.57
N VAL A 62 12.99 16.15 3.29
CA VAL A 62 14.00 16.98 2.64
C VAL A 62 13.41 17.58 1.36
N THR A 63 14.02 18.65 0.88
CA THR A 63 13.63 19.26 -0.40
C THR A 63 14.73 19.01 -1.42
N ILE A 64 14.33 18.52 -2.59
CA ILE A 64 15.19 18.33 -3.76
C ILE A 64 14.88 19.44 -4.76
N ASP A 65 15.90 20.19 -5.17
CA ASP A 65 15.75 21.18 -6.24
C ASP A 65 15.87 20.49 -7.60
N VAL A 66 14.79 20.52 -8.37
CA VAL A 66 14.76 19.96 -9.72
C VAL A 66 14.49 21.12 -10.71
N ASN A 67 15.55 21.74 -11.19
CA ASN A 67 15.47 22.88 -12.11
C ASN A 67 14.59 24.02 -11.60
N GLY A 68 14.76 24.40 -10.32
CA GLY A 68 13.98 25.45 -9.66
C GLY A 68 12.64 24.96 -9.05
N PHE A 69 12.22 23.73 -9.33
CA PHE A 69 11.08 23.13 -8.65
C PHE A 69 11.53 22.46 -7.33
N LYS A 70 10.91 22.87 -6.23
CA LYS A 70 11.20 22.34 -4.90
C LYS A 70 10.36 21.08 -4.64
N MET A 71 10.94 19.91 -4.93
CA MET A 71 10.29 18.62 -4.72
C MET A 71 10.50 18.15 -3.28
N ALA A 72 9.44 17.85 -2.56
CA ALA A 72 9.52 17.19 -1.26
C ALA A 72 9.96 15.73 -1.43
N ALA A 73 10.70 15.21 -0.47
CA ALA A 73 11.10 13.82 -0.41
C ALA A 73 11.28 13.37 1.04
N PHE A 74 11.00 12.12 1.33
CA PHE A 74 11.39 11.49 2.57
C PHE A 74 12.79 10.89 2.43
N ARG A 75 13.66 11.16 3.39
CA ARG A 75 15.03 10.66 3.44
C ARG A 75 15.24 9.79 4.69
N ALA A 76 15.96 8.68 4.53
CA ALA A 76 16.45 7.87 5.62
C ALA A 76 17.89 7.41 5.35
N ALA A 77 18.76 7.47 6.35
CA ALA A 77 20.13 7.02 6.25
C ALA A 77 20.66 6.58 7.63
N PRO A 78 21.67 5.71 7.71
CA PRO A 78 22.39 5.46 8.97
C PRO A 78 22.95 6.76 9.53
N ALA A 79 22.74 7.00 10.83
CA ALA A 79 23.22 8.20 11.48
C ALA A 79 24.77 8.28 11.45
N GLY A 80 25.29 9.46 11.14
CA GLY A 80 26.74 9.72 11.15
C GLY A 80 27.56 8.99 10.07
N LYS A 81 26.90 8.30 9.12
CA LYS A 81 27.58 7.65 7.99
C LYS A 81 27.53 8.53 6.75
N THR A 82 28.61 8.50 5.99
CA THR A 82 28.80 9.24 4.72
C THR A 82 29.18 8.28 3.59
N ASN A 83 29.16 8.77 2.37
CA ASN A 83 29.51 7.98 1.17
C ASN A 83 28.70 6.67 1.03
N LEU A 84 27.42 6.76 1.38
CA LEU A 84 26.51 5.62 1.31
C LEU A 84 26.02 5.39 -0.13
N PRO A 85 25.83 4.14 -0.55
CA PRO A 85 25.11 3.87 -1.77
C PRO A 85 23.67 4.37 -1.66
N VAL A 86 23.14 4.92 -2.76
CA VAL A 86 21.82 5.56 -2.79
C VAL A 86 20.79 4.61 -3.35
N VAL A 87 19.63 4.54 -2.71
CA VAL A 87 18.43 3.86 -3.19
C VAL A 87 17.29 4.87 -3.35
N LEU A 88 16.72 4.94 -4.55
CA LEU A 88 15.47 5.64 -4.79
C LEU A 88 14.30 4.69 -4.51
N VAL A 89 13.43 5.07 -3.58
CA VAL A 89 12.19 4.37 -3.28
C VAL A 89 11.07 5.08 -4.03
N ILE A 90 10.58 4.45 -5.09
CA ILE A 90 9.54 5.04 -5.94
C ILE A 90 8.19 4.77 -5.31
N GLN A 91 7.42 5.83 -5.12
CA GLN A 91 6.07 5.79 -4.59
C GLN A 91 5.07 5.13 -5.55
N GLU A 92 3.97 4.67 -4.99
CA GLU A 92 2.78 4.27 -5.71
C GLU A 92 1.89 5.52 -5.99
N ILE A 93 0.68 5.28 -6.52
CA ILE A 93 -0.30 6.35 -6.82
C ILE A 93 -0.75 7.14 -5.58
N PHE A 94 -0.52 6.62 -4.37
CA PHE A 94 -0.91 7.24 -3.11
C PHE A 94 0.14 8.20 -2.52
N GLY A 95 1.21 8.49 -3.23
CA GLY A 95 2.30 9.34 -2.73
C GLY A 95 3.23 8.64 -1.75
N VAL A 96 4.06 9.42 -1.06
CA VAL A 96 4.98 8.93 -0.02
C VAL A 96 4.24 8.82 1.31
N HIS A 97 3.49 7.74 1.47
CA HIS A 97 2.81 7.42 2.73
C HIS A 97 3.71 6.55 3.65
N GLU A 98 3.19 6.20 4.83
CA GLU A 98 3.98 5.52 5.87
C GLU A 98 4.66 4.22 5.41
N TYR A 99 4.05 3.44 4.52
CA TYR A 99 4.67 2.23 3.99
C TYR A 99 5.92 2.53 3.15
N ILE A 100 5.87 3.58 2.32
CA ILE A 100 7.01 4.03 1.51
C ILE A 100 8.12 4.56 2.42
N ALA A 101 7.76 5.38 3.42
CA ALA A 101 8.71 5.87 4.43
C ALA A 101 9.33 4.73 5.25
N ASP A 102 8.55 3.70 5.61
CA ASP A 102 9.05 2.51 6.28
C ASP A 102 10.03 1.71 5.42
N THR A 103 9.72 1.56 4.14
CA THR A 103 10.62 0.92 3.17
C THR A 103 11.95 1.66 3.09
N ALA A 104 11.94 3.00 3.06
CA ALA A 104 13.15 3.80 3.09
C ALA A 104 13.96 3.58 4.40
N ARG A 105 13.29 3.49 5.56
CA ARG A 105 13.96 3.16 6.84
C ARG A 105 14.60 1.77 6.81
N ARG A 106 13.96 0.77 6.19
CA ARG A 106 14.55 -0.58 6.03
C ARG A 106 15.81 -0.56 5.19
N PHE A 107 15.81 0.16 4.07
CA PHE A 107 17.02 0.34 3.28
C PHE A 107 18.11 1.07 4.05
N ALA A 108 17.76 2.08 4.83
CA ALA A 108 18.72 2.77 5.68
C ALA A 108 19.34 1.84 6.73
N ARG A 109 18.56 0.95 7.34
CA ARG A 109 19.10 -0.08 8.25
C ARG A 109 20.01 -1.09 7.57
N ALA A 110 19.83 -1.31 6.27
CA ALA A 110 20.70 -2.14 5.44
C ALA A 110 21.97 -1.39 4.98
N GLY A 111 22.15 -0.13 5.36
CA GLY A 111 23.36 0.64 5.09
C GLY A 111 23.28 1.58 3.89
N TYR A 112 22.08 1.85 3.37
CA TYR A 112 21.87 2.74 2.23
C TYR A 112 21.41 4.13 2.67
N LEU A 113 21.67 5.13 1.83
CA LEU A 113 20.91 6.38 1.85
C LEU A 113 19.67 6.16 0.98
N ALA A 114 18.49 6.12 1.59
CA ALA A 114 17.23 5.94 0.89
C ALA A 114 16.51 7.28 0.74
N ILE A 115 15.99 7.57 -0.44
CA ILE A 115 15.22 8.77 -0.75
C ILE A 115 13.94 8.37 -1.46
N ALA A 116 12.80 8.83 -0.96
CA ALA A 116 11.49 8.65 -1.55
C ALA A 116 10.93 10.02 -1.97
N PRO A 117 11.03 10.42 -3.25
CA PRO A 117 10.55 11.71 -3.74
C PRO A 117 9.03 11.70 -3.95
N GLU A 118 8.36 12.83 -3.71
CA GLU A 118 6.95 13.06 -4.01
C GLU A 118 6.76 13.38 -5.50
N LEU A 119 6.69 12.33 -6.32
CA LEU A 119 6.69 12.47 -7.78
C LEU A 119 5.44 13.15 -8.34
N PHE A 120 4.31 13.07 -7.63
CA PHE A 120 3.05 13.68 -8.08
C PHE A 120 2.85 15.11 -7.60
N GLN A 121 3.78 15.68 -6.84
CA GLN A 121 3.64 17.01 -6.23
C GLN A 121 3.29 18.13 -7.24
N ARG A 122 3.68 17.99 -8.52
CA ARG A 122 3.32 18.94 -9.58
C ARG A 122 1.87 18.80 -10.03
N GLN A 123 1.29 17.62 -9.94
CA GLN A 123 -0.07 17.30 -10.37
C GLN A 123 -1.09 17.49 -9.25
N GLY A 124 -0.66 17.41 -8.01
CA GLY A 124 -1.50 17.51 -6.82
C GLY A 124 -1.04 16.61 -5.69
N ASP A 125 -1.77 16.64 -4.58
CA ASP A 125 -1.53 15.76 -3.45
C ASP A 125 -2.43 14.52 -3.57
N PRO A 126 -1.86 13.33 -3.81
CA PRO A 126 -2.64 12.10 -3.89
C PRO A 126 -3.47 11.81 -2.64
N ALA A 127 -3.00 12.21 -1.46
CA ALA A 127 -3.72 12.01 -0.20
C ALA A 127 -5.01 12.83 -0.08
N SER A 128 -5.17 13.87 -0.93
CA SER A 128 -6.38 14.70 -0.96
C SER A 128 -7.56 14.07 -1.70
N TYR A 129 -7.33 13.00 -2.46
CA TYR A 129 -8.34 12.33 -3.25
C TYR A 129 -9.00 11.19 -2.46
N ASN A 130 -10.33 11.30 -2.27
CA ASN A 130 -11.12 10.30 -1.53
C ASN A 130 -11.58 9.12 -2.39
N GLU A 131 -11.43 9.21 -3.69
CA GLU A 131 -11.90 8.20 -4.65
C GLU A 131 -10.78 7.84 -5.63
N MET A 132 -10.51 6.56 -5.80
CA MET A 132 -9.50 6.04 -6.71
C MET A 132 -9.70 6.55 -8.16
N ALA A 133 -10.97 6.69 -8.61
CA ALA A 133 -11.31 7.17 -9.94
C ALA A 133 -10.88 8.62 -10.21
N LYS A 134 -10.57 9.40 -9.18
CA LYS A 134 -10.09 10.79 -9.31
C LYS A 134 -8.56 10.88 -9.34
N LEU A 135 -7.88 9.79 -9.03
CA LEU A 135 -6.42 9.67 -9.08
C LEU A 135 -5.91 9.23 -10.46
N LEU A 136 -6.76 8.61 -11.26
CA LEU A 136 -6.46 8.09 -12.59
C LEU A 136 -6.91 9.05 -13.68
#